data_7b435cd54f18bb427bcb72cc07dac9ec
#
_entry.id   7b435cd54f18bb427bcb72cc07dac9ec
#
_cell.length_a   1.000
_cell.length_b   1.000
_cell.length_c   1.000
_cell.angle_alpha   90.00
_cell.angle_beta   90.00
_cell.angle_gamma   90.00
#
_symmetry.space_group_name_H-M   'P 1'
#
loop_
_entity.id
_entity.type
_entity.pdbx_description
1 polymer ?
#
loop_
_entity_poly.entity_id
_entity_poly.type
_entity_poly.pdbx_seq_one_letter_code
_entity_poly.pdbx_strand_id
1 'polypeptide(L)'
;MIAKTRLQVSRTALEHNFRFLKTAAGQKAKLMAVVKANGYGTDLVKLSQWLVEMGADALCVAYTPEGITLRRAGITVPVLVLHPQVEDLAGAIAEDLSLSIYSISFLETLVTIGAEQKIDVHLNLNTGLNRLGIKPHEIKKALQLIEACPEIELSHVMTHLIGSEDPALKEVTEDQLNTFEQSVAFIEQTIGKTLKKHVLNSSGVLNYPKASFDMIRCGIGLHGFANDPVLDQKLRPISTLFSQISALRTIEKGESVSYNRQFIADAPMTIATIPVGHADGFTRDLGNGRGQVLIHGQLVPVVGMVCMDLFIIDVTGLEVTVGDEVVLIGQELSANKLAEQSGTIPYELLTRIGPRIPRLFI
;
A
#
# COMPACT_ATOMS: atom_id res chain seq x y z
N MET A 1 -27.65 -5.98 -10.61
CA MET A 1 -26.88 -7.26 -10.57
C MET A 1 -25.46 -6.94 -10.13
N ILE A 2 -24.91 -7.72 -9.20
CA ILE A 2 -23.50 -7.60 -8.80
C ILE A 2 -22.63 -8.17 -9.90
N ALA A 3 -21.59 -7.44 -10.32
CA ALA A 3 -20.63 -7.94 -11.30
C ALA A 3 -19.94 -9.22 -10.79
N LYS A 4 -19.83 -10.22 -11.63
CA LYS A 4 -19.22 -11.51 -11.26
C LYS A 4 -17.71 -11.35 -11.05
N THR A 5 -17.01 -10.67 -11.97
CA THR A 5 -15.62 -10.25 -11.75
C THR A 5 -15.64 -8.94 -10.97
N ARG A 6 -15.09 -8.95 -9.76
CA ARG A 6 -15.13 -7.79 -8.84
C ARG A 6 -14.06 -7.89 -7.75
N LEU A 7 -13.62 -6.76 -7.27
CA LEU A 7 -12.86 -6.66 -6.03
C LEU A 7 -13.83 -6.29 -4.89
N GLN A 8 -14.04 -7.21 -3.98
CA GLN A 8 -14.83 -6.95 -2.79
C GLN A 8 -13.93 -6.42 -1.67
N VAL A 9 -14.32 -5.30 -1.05
CA VAL A 9 -13.56 -4.65 0.03
C VAL A 9 -14.40 -4.64 1.29
N SER A 10 -13.89 -5.28 2.35
CA SER A 10 -14.58 -5.48 3.62
C SER A 10 -14.29 -4.36 4.60
N ARG A 11 -15.32 -3.59 4.97
CA ARG A 11 -15.24 -2.56 6.02
C ARG A 11 -14.95 -3.17 7.40
N THR A 12 -15.56 -4.32 7.71
CA THR A 12 -15.37 -4.96 9.02
C THR A 12 -13.94 -5.48 9.22
N ALA A 13 -13.31 -6.00 8.16
CA ALA A 13 -11.91 -6.39 8.20
C ALA A 13 -10.99 -5.16 8.36
N LEU A 14 -11.27 -4.07 7.64
CA LEU A 14 -10.53 -2.80 7.77
C LEU A 14 -10.61 -2.25 9.19
N GLU A 15 -11.79 -2.22 9.78
CA GLU A 15 -12.01 -1.75 11.15
C GLU A 15 -11.25 -2.60 12.18
N HIS A 16 -11.24 -3.92 12.00
CA HIS A 16 -10.44 -4.82 12.83
C HIS A 16 -8.95 -4.47 12.75
N ASN A 17 -8.40 -4.33 11.55
CA ASN A 17 -6.99 -4.01 11.33
C ASN A 17 -6.63 -2.62 11.89
N PHE A 18 -7.50 -1.63 11.66
CA PHE A 18 -7.33 -0.28 12.19
C PHE A 18 -7.22 -0.28 13.71
N ARG A 19 -8.17 -0.92 14.40
CA ARG A 19 -8.19 -1.02 15.87
C ARG A 19 -6.97 -1.79 16.40
N PHE A 20 -6.60 -2.88 15.75
CA PHE A 20 -5.43 -3.67 16.13
C PHE A 20 -4.14 -2.85 16.06
N LEU A 21 -3.89 -2.16 14.95
CA LEU A 21 -2.71 -1.32 14.77
C LEU A 21 -2.69 -0.12 15.73
N LYS A 22 -3.85 0.52 15.93
CA LYS A 22 -3.97 1.63 16.90
C LYS A 22 -3.66 1.17 18.33
N THR A 23 -4.14 -0.02 18.71
CA THR A 23 -3.87 -0.60 20.03
C THR A 23 -2.38 -0.96 20.19
N ALA A 24 -1.76 -1.55 19.16
CA ALA A 24 -0.35 -1.91 19.16
C ALA A 24 0.57 -0.69 19.30
N ALA A 25 0.19 0.45 18.70
CA ALA A 25 0.93 1.71 18.81
C ALA A 25 0.84 2.37 20.21
N GLY A 26 -0.12 1.94 21.03
CA GLY A 26 -0.42 2.56 22.32
C GLY A 26 -1.41 3.74 22.24
N GLN A 27 -1.99 4.10 23.38
CA GLN A 27 -3.10 5.06 23.44
C GLN A 27 -2.74 6.49 23.00
N LYS A 28 -1.48 6.89 23.11
CA LYS A 28 -1.04 8.28 22.83
C LYS A 28 -0.73 8.53 21.35
N ALA A 29 -0.27 7.52 20.64
CA ALA A 29 0.12 7.68 19.24
C ALA A 29 -1.10 7.90 18.35
N LYS A 30 -1.07 8.91 17.50
CA LYS A 30 -2.05 9.15 16.43
C LYS A 30 -1.83 8.16 15.29
N LEU A 31 -2.87 7.89 14.49
CA LEU A 31 -2.77 7.06 13.31
C LEU A 31 -2.97 7.88 12.05
N MET A 32 -1.91 7.95 11.24
CA MET A 32 -1.94 8.44 9.87
C MET A 32 -2.13 7.25 8.93
N ALA A 33 -3.25 7.21 8.22
CA ALA A 33 -3.53 6.13 7.27
C ALA A 33 -2.89 6.45 5.92
N VAL A 34 -2.07 5.53 5.41
CA VAL A 34 -1.39 5.65 4.11
C VAL A 34 -2.30 5.07 3.04
N VAL A 35 -2.87 5.95 2.20
CA VAL A 35 -3.90 5.61 1.20
C VAL A 35 -3.44 5.84 -0.26
N LYS A 36 -2.15 6.03 -0.49
CA LYS A 36 -1.54 6.21 -1.81
C LYS A 36 -1.83 5.06 -2.78
N ALA A 37 -1.52 5.26 -4.05
CA ALA A 37 -1.71 4.29 -5.15
C ALA A 37 -3.16 3.78 -5.20
N ASN A 38 -4.09 4.74 -5.29
CA ASN A 38 -5.53 4.47 -5.31
C ASN A 38 -6.02 3.62 -4.13
N GLY A 39 -5.59 3.96 -2.88
CA GLY A 39 -5.92 3.18 -1.71
C GLY A 39 -5.37 1.75 -1.78
N TYR A 40 -4.12 1.59 -2.22
CA TYR A 40 -3.50 0.28 -2.50
C TYR A 40 -4.36 -0.58 -3.45
N GLY A 41 -4.90 0.05 -4.51
CA GLY A 41 -5.71 -0.62 -5.52
C GLY A 41 -7.19 -0.80 -5.17
N THR A 42 -7.65 -0.39 -3.99
CA THR A 42 -9.06 -0.49 -3.59
C THR A 42 -9.91 0.66 -4.16
N ASP A 43 -9.76 1.83 -3.63
CA ASP A 43 -10.32 3.12 -4.05
C ASP A 43 -9.84 4.19 -3.07
N LEU A 44 -9.19 5.22 -3.59
CA LEU A 44 -8.60 6.28 -2.77
C LEU A 44 -9.64 6.99 -1.89
N VAL A 45 -10.76 7.38 -2.48
CA VAL A 45 -11.77 8.20 -1.80
C VAL A 45 -12.57 7.37 -0.79
N LYS A 46 -13.11 6.23 -1.24
CA LYS A 46 -13.98 5.41 -0.37
C LYS A 46 -13.23 4.83 0.82
N LEU A 47 -12.01 4.34 0.59
CA LEU A 47 -11.16 3.83 1.67
C LEU A 47 -10.84 4.95 2.67
N SER A 48 -10.49 6.15 2.19
CA SER A 48 -10.18 7.31 3.03
C SER A 48 -11.38 7.75 3.87
N GLN A 49 -12.58 7.80 3.28
CA GLN A 49 -13.80 8.11 4.02
C GLN A 49 -14.02 7.13 5.18
N TRP A 50 -13.93 5.83 4.94
CA TRP A 50 -14.05 4.82 5.97
C TRP A 50 -13.00 4.96 7.08
N LEU A 51 -11.73 5.21 6.71
CA LEU A 51 -10.66 5.39 7.69
C LEU A 51 -10.86 6.64 8.56
N VAL A 52 -11.33 7.74 7.98
CA VAL A 52 -11.68 8.96 8.74
C VAL A 52 -12.87 8.70 9.67
N GLU A 53 -13.91 8.02 9.19
CA GLU A 53 -15.05 7.60 10.03
C GLU A 53 -14.62 6.68 11.19
N MET A 54 -13.58 5.87 11.01
CA MET A 54 -13.00 5.01 12.05
C MET A 54 -12.09 5.76 13.03
N GLY A 55 -11.79 7.04 12.76
CA GLY A 55 -10.97 7.89 13.61
C GLY A 55 -9.49 7.96 13.22
N ALA A 56 -9.17 7.81 11.93
CA ALA A 56 -7.83 8.15 11.44
C ALA A 56 -7.56 9.65 11.70
N ASP A 57 -6.44 9.95 12.34
CA ASP A 57 -6.07 11.31 12.73
C ASP A 57 -5.54 12.14 11.55
N ALA A 58 -5.01 11.47 10.53
CA ALA A 58 -4.49 12.06 9.30
C ALA A 58 -4.45 11.01 8.18
N LEU A 59 -4.34 11.47 6.94
CA LEU A 59 -4.10 10.63 5.77
C LEU A 59 -2.72 10.92 5.17
N CYS A 60 -2.21 9.97 4.38
CA CYS A 60 -0.92 10.11 3.73
C CYS A 60 -0.98 9.54 2.31
N VAL A 61 -0.57 10.36 1.35
CA VAL A 61 -0.55 10.04 -0.09
C VAL A 61 0.86 10.13 -0.65
N ALA A 62 1.09 9.62 -1.86
CA ALA A 62 2.39 9.72 -2.49
C ALA A 62 2.59 11.08 -3.15
N TYR A 63 1.61 11.55 -3.92
CA TYR A 63 1.70 12.71 -4.77
C TYR A 63 0.53 13.69 -4.55
N THR A 64 0.75 14.94 -4.89
CA THR A 64 -0.22 16.03 -4.74
C THR A 64 -1.58 15.76 -5.38
N PRO A 65 -1.70 15.22 -6.62
CA PRO A 65 -2.99 14.95 -7.23
C PRO A 65 -3.88 13.99 -6.42
N GLU A 66 -3.30 13.04 -5.69
CA GLU A 66 -4.06 12.16 -4.78
C GLU A 66 -4.64 12.97 -3.61
N GLY A 67 -3.85 13.88 -3.02
CA GLY A 67 -4.29 14.76 -1.94
C GLY A 67 -5.41 15.71 -2.38
N ILE A 68 -5.27 16.33 -3.55
CA ILE A 68 -6.30 17.19 -4.16
C ILE A 68 -7.61 16.40 -4.38
N THR A 69 -7.50 15.15 -4.85
CA THR A 69 -8.66 14.27 -5.01
C THR A 69 -9.39 14.03 -3.69
N LEU A 70 -8.66 13.82 -2.60
CA LEU A 70 -9.23 13.67 -1.26
C LEU A 70 -9.93 14.95 -0.77
N ARG A 71 -9.32 16.11 -0.96
CA ARG A 71 -9.92 17.40 -0.61
C ARG A 71 -11.23 17.64 -1.35
N ARG A 72 -11.24 17.41 -2.67
CA ARG A 72 -12.45 17.52 -3.51
C ARG A 72 -13.55 16.53 -3.12
N ALA A 73 -13.17 15.40 -2.51
CA ALA A 73 -14.11 14.43 -1.94
C ALA A 73 -14.61 14.79 -0.53
N GLY A 74 -14.26 15.97 0.00
CA GLY A 74 -14.70 16.48 1.29
C GLY A 74 -13.90 15.97 2.51
N ILE A 75 -12.72 15.38 2.30
CA ILE A 75 -11.83 14.99 3.39
C ILE A 75 -11.20 16.25 4.03
N THR A 76 -11.40 16.43 5.33
CA THR A 76 -10.96 17.61 6.10
C THR A 76 -9.79 17.34 7.05
N VAL A 77 -9.52 16.07 7.39
CA VAL A 77 -8.34 15.73 8.22
C VAL A 77 -7.04 16.09 7.51
N PRO A 78 -5.92 16.33 8.23
CA PRO A 78 -4.63 16.58 7.61
C PRO A 78 -4.26 15.50 6.57
N VAL A 79 -3.71 15.92 5.43
CA VAL A 79 -3.26 15.04 4.36
C VAL A 79 -1.80 15.35 4.06
N LEU A 80 -0.91 14.40 4.37
CA LEU A 80 0.53 14.52 4.08
C LEU A 80 0.84 13.98 2.69
N VAL A 81 1.50 14.80 1.88
CA VAL A 81 2.10 14.38 0.61
C VAL A 81 3.54 13.97 0.83
N LEU A 82 3.87 12.68 0.63
CA LEU A 82 5.20 12.11 0.90
C LEU A 82 6.28 12.57 -0.08
N HIS A 83 5.90 12.79 -1.32
CA HIS A 83 6.81 13.19 -2.40
C HIS A 83 6.15 14.25 -3.29
N PRO A 84 5.89 15.46 -2.74
CA PRO A 84 5.33 16.54 -3.53
C PRO A 84 6.29 16.90 -4.66
N GLN A 85 5.74 17.15 -5.85
CA GLN A 85 6.49 17.59 -7.02
C GLN A 85 6.44 19.11 -7.10
N VAL A 86 7.48 19.71 -7.64
CA VAL A 86 7.57 21.19 -7.76
C VAL A 86 6.43 21.76 -8.60
N GLU A 87 6.07 21.07 -9.66
CA GLU A 87 5.03 21.46 -10.60
C GLU A 87 3.64 21.52 -9.95
N ASP A 88 3.43 20.75 -8.88
CA ASP A 88 2.14 20.63 -8.20
C ASP A 88 2.05 21.49 -6.91
N LEU A 89 3.11 22.23 -6.55
CA LEU A 89 3.18 22.97 -5.27
C LEU A 89 2.05 23.98 -5.11
N ALA A 90 1.73 24.74 -6.14
CA ALA A 90 0.63 25.71 -6.08
C ALA A 90 -0.70 25.02 -5.74
N GLY A 91 -0.96 23.85 -6.33
CA GLY A 91 -2.16 23.08 -6.03
C GLY A 91 -2.14 22.48 -4.61
N ALA A 92 -0.98 22.03 -4.14
CA ALA A 92 -0.83 21.49 -2.79
C ALA A 92 -1.09 22.58 -1.71
N ILE A 93 -0.57 23.78 -1.93
CA ILE A 93 -0.75 24.92 -1.05
C ILE A 93 -2.22 25.37 -1.06
N ALA A 94 -2.83 25.54 -2.25
CA ALA A 94 -4.22 25.98 -2.39
C ALA A 94 -5.22 25.03 -1.69
N GLU A 95 -4.92 23.73 -1.64
CA GLU A 95 -5.78 22.69 -1.05
C GLU A 95 -5.36 22.34 0.39
N ASP A 96 -4.53 23.15 1.04
CA ASP A 96 -4.09 22.96 2.42
C ASP A 96 -3.55 21.54 2.70
N LEU A 97 -2.60 21.10 1.86
CA LEU A 97 -1.91 19.82 2.03
C LEU A 97 -0.62 20.00 2.81
N SER A 98 -0.33 19.10 3.76
CA SER A 98 0.96 19.05 4.44
C SER A 98 2.02 18.48 3.49
N LEU A 99 3.24 19.04 3.50
CA LEU A 99 4.30 18.67 2.56
C LEU A 99 5.47 18.00 3.27
N SER A 100 5.96 16.89 2.73
CA SER A 100 7.23 16.31 3.15
C SER A 100 8.40 17.07 2.54
N ILE A 101 9.29 17.62 3.38
CA ILE A 101 10.57 18.19 2.94
C ILE A 101 11.59 17.07 2.85
N TYR A 102 11.93 16.67 1.64
CA TYR A 102 12.75 15.49 1.37
C TYR A 102 14.11 15.77 0.75
N SER A 103 14.40 17.03 0.38
CA SER A 103 15.70 17.47 -0.09
C SER A 103 15.88 18.97 0.10
N ILE A 104 17.15 19.43 0.12
CA ILE A 104 17.47 20.86 0.20
C ILE A 104 16.98 21.60 -1.05
N SER A 105 17.16 21.03 -2.23
CA SER A 105 16.72 21.66 -3.47
C SER A 105 15.20 21.85 -3.55
N PHE A 106 14.43 20.89 -3.07
CA PHE A 106 12.98 21.04 -2.97
C PHE A 106 12.60 22.16 -1.99
N LEU A 107 13.26 22.23 -0.84
CA LEU A 107 13.02 23.28 0.15
C LEU A 107 13.39 24.67 -0.39
N GLU A 108 14.54 24.81 -1.07
CA GLU A 108 14.94 26.04 -1.74
C GLU A 108 13.88 26.53 -2.75
N THR A 109 13.32 25.61 -3.51
CA THR A 109 12.24 25.91 -4.46
C THR A 109 10.97 26.35 -3.74
N LEU A 110 10.56 25.65 -2.66
CA LEU A 110 9.40 26.00 -1.86
C LEU A 110 9.53 27.40 -1.26
N VAL A 111 10.71 27.75 -0.71
CA VAL A 111 11.01 29.08 -0.19
C VAL A 111 10.95 30.14 -1.30
N THR A 112 11.44 29.82 -2.50
CA THR A 112 11.44 30.75 -3.65
C THR A 112 10.04 31.03 -4.18
N ILE A 113 9.18 30.02 -4.22
CA ILE A 113 7.77 30.17 -4.64
C ILE A 113 7.00 31.01 -3.61
N GLY A 114 7.28 30.79 -2.32
CA GLY A 114 6.55 31.43 -1.23
C GLY A 114 5.08 31.04 -1.17
N ALA A 115 4.36 31.61 -0.23
CA ALA A 115 2.90 31.45 -0.13
C ALA A 115 2.30 32.62 0.65
N GLU A 116 1.02 32.92 0.41
CA GLU A 116 0.26 33.89 1.20
C GLU A 116 -0.28 33.28 2.50
N GLN A 117 -0.31 31.96 2.59
CA GLN A 117 -0.81 31.20 3.75
C GLN A 117 0.28 30.30 4.36
N LYS A 118 0.04 29.84 5.58
CA LYS A 118 0.92 28.87 6.24
C LYS A 118 0.95 27.55 5.49
N ILE A 119 2.15 26.99 5.37
CA ILE A 119 2.40 25.68 4.75
C ILE A 119 2.90 24.76 5.86
N ASP A 120 2.08 23.79 6.25
CA ASP A 120 2.49 22.74 7.18
C ASP A 120 3.51 21.79 6.53
N VAL A 121 4.69 21.66 7.15
CA VAL A 121 5.73 20.79 6.62
C VAL A 121 6.21 19.75 7.64
N HIS A 122 6.48 18.55 7.12
CA HIS A 122 7.13 17.47 7.84
C HIS A 122 8.56 17.27 7.31
N LEU A 123 9.55 17.51 8.15
CA LEU A 123 10.97 17.32 7.76
C LEU A 123 11.27 15.82 7.72
N ASN A 124 11.54 15.31 6.53
CA ASN A 124 11.92 13.92 6.33
C ASN A 124 13.43 13.77 6.46
N LEU A 125 13.88 13.00 7.45
CA LEU A 125 15.29 12.71 7.71
C LEU A 125 15.73 11.43 7.03
N ASN A 126 16.85 11.47 6.34
CA ASN A 126 17.49 10.27 5.82
C ASN A 126 18.37 9.64 6.91
N THR A 127 17.86 8.62 7.56
CA THR A 127 18.58 7.88 8.59
C THR A 127 19.20 6.57 8.07
N GLY A 128 19.20 6.36 6.74
CA GLY A 128 19.87 5.20 6.15
C GLY A 128 19.20 4.62 4.90
N LEU A 129 17.88 4.82 4.71
CA LEU A 129 17.16 4.27 3.55
C LEU A 129 17.68 4.80 2.19
N ASN A 130 18.24 6.02 2.18
CA ASN A 130 18.87 6.64 1.01
C ASN A 130 17.97 6.80 -0.23
N ARG A 131 16.66 6.84 -0.01
CA ARG A 131 15.68 7.09 -1.06
C ARG A 131 15.31 8.56 -1.15
N LEU A 132 14.99 9.17 -0.02
CA LEU A 132 14.63 10.57 0.17
C LEU A 132 15.03 11.00 1.58
N GLY A 133 15.08 12.31 1.83
CA GLY A 133 15.27 12.87 3.16
C GLY A 133 16.57 13.67 3.29
N ILE A 134 16.52 14.63 4.22
CA ILE A 134 17.63 15.50 4.60
C ILE A 134 18.64 14.69 5.41
N LYS A 135 19.90 14.72 5.01
CA LYS A 135 20.98 14.05 5.74
C LYS A 135 21.36 14.85 7.00
N PRO A 136 21.93 14.20 8.04
CA PRO A 136 22.30 14.90 9.28
C PRO A 136 23.14 16.18 9.07
N HIS A 137 24.10 16.16 8.15
CA HIS A 137 24.94 17.34 7.85
C HIS A 137 24.21 18.46 7.09
N GLU A 138 23.06 18.20 6.50
CA GLU A 138 22.22 19.17 5.78
C GLU A 138 21.18 19.84 6.68
N ILE A 139 20.92 19.31 7.89
CA ILE A 139 19.87 19.78 8.80
C ILE A 139 20.01 21.27 9.08
N LYS A 140 21.22 21.73 9.39
CA LYS A 140 21.48 23.16 9.69
C LYS A 140 21.05 24.06 8.53
N LYS A 141 21.34 23.68 7.28
CA LYS A 141 20.93 24.42 6.08
C LYS A 141 19.40 24.39 5.92
N ALA A 142 18.78 23.24 6.15
CA ALA A 142 17.32 23.13 6.10
C ALA A 142 16.63 24.05 7.10
N LEU A 143 17.12 24.11 8.35
CA LEU A 143 16.55 24.97 9.37
C LEU A 143 16.73 26.47 9.03
N GLN A 144 17.88 26.87 8.48
CA GLN A 144 18.08 28.25 8.03
C GLN A 144 17.12 28.66 6.91
N LEU A 145 16.84 27.76 5.97
CA LEU A 145 15.86 28.00 4.90
C LEU A 145 14.43 28.12 5.44
N ILE A 146 14.05 27.26 6.39
CA ILE A 146 12.73 27.31 7.04
C ILE A 146 12.57 28.59 7.84
N GLU A 147 13.58 28.99 8.60
CA GLU A 147 13.58 30.24 9.39
C GLU A 147 13.45 31.49 8.49
N ALA A 148 14.05 31.46 7.31
CA ALA A 148 13.98 32.56 6.34
C ALA A 148 12.61 32.72 5.67
N CYS A 149 11.70 31.74 5.79
CA CYS A 149 10.36 31.75 5.20
C CYS A 149 9.28 31.55 6.29
N PRO A 150 8.76 32.62 6.86
CA PRO A 150 7.78 32.55 7.97
C PRO A 150 6.50 31.81 7.64
N GLU A 151 6.18 31.64 6.36
CA GLU A 151 5.01 30.90 5.88
C GLU A 151 5.20 29.38 6.06
N ILE A 152 6.45 28.89 6.11
CA ILE A 152 6.73 27.45 6.33
C ILE A 152 6.64 27.14 7.83
N GLU A 153 5.68 26.31 8.18
CA GLU A 153 5.50 25.85 9.56
C GLU A 153 6.04 24.41 9.71
N LEU A 154 7.22 24.27 10.32
CA LEU A 154 7.76 22.96 10.66
C LEU A 154 7.00 22.39 11.88
N SER A 155 6.12 21.42 11.63
CA SER A 155 5.27 20.80 12.64
C SER A 155 5.74 19.42 13.08
N HIS A 156 6.31 18.65 12.15
CA HIS A 156 6.72 17.26 12.38
C HIS A 156 8.11 16.96 11.82
N VAL A 157 8.74 15.95 12.44
CA VAL A 157 9.95 15.29 11.90
C VAL A 157 9.64 13.83 11.67
N MET A 158 10.12 13.28 10.56
CA MET A 158 9.88 11.90 10.20
C MET A 158 11.11 11.23 9.59
N THR A 159 11.11 9.90 9.61
CA THR A 159 12.00 9.05 8.80
C THR A 159 11.25 7.81 8.33
N HIS A 160 11.92 6.95 7.57
CA HIS A 160 11.38 5.65 7.14
C HIS A 160 12.41 4.54 7.36
N LEU A 161 11.99 3.49 8.05
CA LEU A 161 12.84 2.35 8.38
C LEU A 161 13.07 1.46 7.16
N ILE A 162 14.25 0.85 7.07
CA ILE A 162 14.68 0.00 5.96
C ILE A 162 14.02 -1.38 6.03
N GLY A 163 14.06 -2.00 7.21
CA GLY A 163 13.73 -3.41 7.39
C GLY A 163 13.09 -3.67 8.74
N SER A 164 12.06 -2.89 9.09
CA SER A 164 11.34 -3.05 10.36
C SER A 164 10.56 -4.36 10.47
N GLU A 165 10.40 -5.10 9.38
CA GLU A 165 9.82 -6.44 9.29
C GLU A 165 10.84 -7.57 9.46
N ASP A 166 12.12 -7.32 9.20
CA ASP A 166 13.15 -8.36 9.18
C ASP A 166 13.95 -8.37 10.49
N PRO A 167 13.85 -9.43 11.31
CA PRO A 167 14.65 -9.58 12.54
C PRO A 167 16.17 -9.55 12.30
N ALA A 168 16.65 -9.95 11.12
CA ALA A 168 18.07 -9.90 10.77
C ALA A 168 18.58 -8.47 10.62
N LEU A 169 17.69 -7.49 10.38
CA LEU A 169 18.00 -6.06 10.26
C LEU A 169 17.72 -5.27 11.55
N LYS A 170 17.61 -5.95 12.69
CA LYS A 170 17.31 -5.30 13.98
C LYS A 170 18.32 -4.22 14.33
N GLU A 171 19.62 -4.50 14.25
CA GLU A 171 20.68 -3.53 14.55
C GLU A 171 20.61 -2.31 13.63
N VAL A 172 20.38 -2.53 12.32
CA VAL A 172 20.20 -1.47 11.34
C VAL A 172 19.00 -0.58 11.70
N THR A 173 17.89 -1.19 12.13
CA THR A 173 16.69 -0.47 12.56
C THR A 173 16.93 0.35 13.82
N GLU A 174 17.64 -0.20 14.81
CA GLU A 174 18.02 0.49 16.05
C GLU A 174 18.97 1.65 15.76
N ASP A 175 19.94 1.51 14.87
CA ASP A 175 20.83 2.58 14.42
C ASP A 175 20.07 3.71 13.71
N GLN A 176 19.07 3.36 12.89
CA GLN A 176 18.20 4.37 12.25
C GLN A 176 17.40 5.16 13.30
N LEU A 177 16.86 4.48 14.31
CA LEU A 177 16.13 5.13 15.41
C LEU A 177 17.05 6.05 16.22
N ASN A 178 18.24 5.60 16.58
CA ASN A 178 19.24 6.40 17.28
C ASN A 178 19.64 7.64 16.49
N THR A 179 19.92 7.48 15.18
CA THR A 179 20.24 8.60 14.28
C THR A 179 19.09 9.60 14.19
N PHE A 180 17.85 9.11 14.14
CA PHE A 180 16.65 9.92 14.14
C PHE A 180 16.53 10.74 15.43
N GLU A 181 16.62 10.11 16.61
CA GLU A 181 16.50 10.77 17.89
C GLU A 181 17.58 11.83 18.12
N GLN A 182 18.83 11.54 17.76
CA GLN A 182 19.93 12.51 17.84
C GLN A 182 19.70 13.71 16.91
N SER A 183 19.23 13.46 15.69
CA SER A 183 18.89 14.51 14.74
C SER A 183 17.74 15.37 15.21
N VAL A 184 16.70 14.77 15.78
CA VAL A 184 15.56 15.49 16.36
C VAL A 184 15.99 16.35 17.55
N ALA A 185 16.80 15.81 18.47
CA ALA A 185 17.31 16.57 19.61
C ALA A 185 18.09 17.81 19.15
N PHE A 186 18.93 17.67 18.13
CA PHE A 186 19.66 18.81 17.53
C PHE A 186 18.70 19.85 16.93
N ILE A 187 17.67 19.40 16.19
CA ILE A 187 16.66 20.28 15.57
C ILE A 187 15.92 21.04 16.66
N GLU A 188 15.35 20.34 17.65
CA GLU A 188 14.53 20.92 18.73
C GLU A 188 15.35 21.93 19.56
N GLN A 189 16.63 21.62 19.84
CA GLN A 189 17.54 22.53 20.52
C GLN A 189 17.81 23.80 19.68
N THR A 190 17.96 23.64 18.37
CA THR A 190 18.29 24.77 17.46
C THR A 190 17.12 25.73 17.32
N ILE A 191 15.88 25.19 17.18
CA ILE A 191 14.68 26.03 16.97
C ILE A 191 13.96 26.43 18.28
N GLY A 192 14.37 25.88 19.43
CA GLY A 192 13.75 26.14 20.72
C GLY A 192 12.30 25.65 20.87
N LYS A 193 11.91 24.65 20.06
CA LYS A 193 10.52 24.13 20.00
C LYS A 193 10.51 22.62 19.89
N THR A 194 9.63 21.94 20.65
CA THR A 194 9.39 20.50 20.49
C THR A 194 8.56 20.23 19.25
N LEU A 195 8.95 19.21 18.47
CA LEU A 195 8.28 18.79 17.25
C LEU A 195 7.58 17.43 17.44
N LYS A 196 6.51 17.21 16.71
CA LYS A 196 5.87 15.91 16.63
C LYS A 196 6.70 14.96 15.76
N LYS A 197 6.70 13.68 16.12
CA LYS A 197 7.57 12.66 15.52
C LYS A 197 6.76 11.50 14.96
N HIS A 198 7.14 11.02 13.77
CA HIS A 198 6.58 9.77 13.22
C HIS A 198 7.60 8.99 12.40
N VAL A 199 7.82 7.75 12.80
CA VAL A 199 8.84 6.86 12.22
C VAL A 199 8.21 5.59 11.67
N LEU A 200 7.33 4.93 12.44
CA LEU A 200 6.90 3.58 12.19
C LEU A 200 5.93 3.46 11.01
N ASN A 201 6.21 2.51 10.13
CA ASN A 201 5.26 1.94 9.18
C ASN A 201 4.46 0.79 9.83
N SER A 202 3.64 0.04 9.08
CA SER A 202 2.82 -1.04 9.62
C SER A 202 3.63 -2.12 10.36
N SER A 203 4.72 -2.59 9.78
CA SER A 203 5.60 -3.60 10.41
C SER A 203 6.32 -3.03 11.62
N GLY A 204 6.78 -1.78 11.53
CA GLY A 204 7.43 -1.09 12.65
C GLY A 204 6.52 -0.95 13.89
N VAL A 205 5.23 -0.69 13.70
CA VAL A 205 4.25 -0.63 14.80
C VAL A 205 4.18 -1.95 15.57
N LEU A 206 4.29 -3.07 14.86
CA LEU A 206 4.17 -4.40 15.47
C LEU A 206 5.48 -4.85 16.12
N ASN A 207 6.62 -4.50 15.55
CA ASN A 207 7.93 -4.97 15.98
C ASN A 207 8.66 -3.99 16.91
N TYR A 208 8.41 -2.69 16.80
CA TYR A 208 9.08 -1.62 17.57
C TYR A 208 8.08 -0.66 18.22
N PRO A 209 7.03 -1.12 18.94
CA PRO A 209 5.95 -0.26 19.44
C PRO A 209 6.42 0.88 20.36
N LYS A 210 7.59 0.75 20.99
CA LYS A 210 8.19 1.79 21.82
C LYS A 210 8.58 3.05 21.02
N ALA A 211 8.81 2.93 19.70
CA ALA A 211 9.14 4.02 18.82
C ALA A 211 7.91 4.60 18.08
N SER A 212 6.70 4.41 18.61
CA SER A 212 5.46 4.97 18.03
C SER A 212 5.42 6.50 18.08
N PHE A 213 6.16 7.11 19.00
CA PHE A 213 6.22 8.55 19.21
C PHE A 213 4.83 9.21 19.21
N ASP A 214 4.65 10.30 18.46
CA ASP A 214 3.39 11.04 18.40
C ASP A 214 2.41 10.46 17.37
N MET A 215 2.93 9.76 16.34
CA MET A 215 2.10 9.27 15.23
C MET A 215 2.75 8.06 14.52
N ILE A 216 1.90 7.14 14.08
CA ILE A 216 2.27 5.99 13.24
C ILE A 216 1.71 6.17 11.82
N ARG A 217 2.36 5.56 10.82
CA ARG A 217 1.94 5.57 9.41
C ARG A 217 1.60 4.16 8.94
N CYS A 218 0.33 3.80 8.95
CA CYS A 218 -0.11 2.46 8.55
C CYS A 218 -0.66 2.45 7.12
N GLY A 219 -0.12 1.56 6.30
CA GLY A 219 -0.59 1.28 4.94
C GLY A 219 -0.98 -0.18 4.81
N ILE A 220 -0.04 -1.03 4.46
CA ILE A 220 -0.30 -2.45 4.16
C ILE A 220 -0.93 -3.22 5.33
N GLY A 221 -0.65 -2.85 6.57
CA GLY A 221 -1.30 -3.43 7.74
C GLY A 221 -2.79 -3.15 7.79
N LEU A 222 -3.27 -2.01 7.27
CA LEU A 222 -4.69 -1.73 7.12
C LEU A 222 -5.34 -2.67 6.09
N HIS A 223 -4.57 -3.13 5.10
CA HIS A 223 -5.00 -4.10 4.09
C HIS A 223 -4.93 -5.56 4.55
N GLY A 224 -4.39 -5.81 5.76
CA GLY A 224 -4.38 -7.13 6.37
C GLY A 224 -3.07 -7.89 6.22
N PHE A 225 -1.95 -7.17 6.02
CA PHE A 225 -0.63 -7.79 5.87
C PHE A 225 0.42 -7.09 6.76
N ALA A 226 1.17 -7.87 7.52
CA ALA A 226 2.23 -7.39 8.42
C ALA A 226 3.65 -7.61 7.86
N ASN A 227 3.77 -8.31 6.73
CA ASN A 227 5.02 -8.84 6.18
C ASN A 227 5.73 -9.84 7.12
N ASP A 228 4.96 -10.50 7.96
CA ASP A 228 5.41 -11.55 8.89
C ASP A 228 4.30 -12.60 9.04
N PRO A 229 4.56 -13.90 8.80
CA PRO A 229 3.54 -14.94 8.78
C PRO A 229 2.78 -15.12 10.11
N VAL A 230 3.41 -14.84 11.25
CA VAL A 230 2.78 -14.94 12.57
C VAL A 230 1.90 -13.73 12.84
N LEU A 231 2.36 -12.55 12.48
CA LEU A 231 1.63 -11.30 12.68
C LEU A 231 0.47 -11.17 11.67
N ASP A 232 0.62 -11.70 10.46
CA ASP A 232 -0.44 -11.74 9.44
C ASP A 232 -1.70 -12.45 9.96
N GLN A 233 -1.55 -13.47 10.82
CA GLN A 233 -2.68 -14.17 11.42
C GLN A 233 -3.54 -13.29 12.35
N LYS A 234 -3.00 -12.17 12.83
CA LYS A 234 -3.72 -11.20 13.67
C LYS A 234 -4.47 -10.15 12.86
N LEU A 235 -4.18 -10.06 11.56
CA LEU A 235 -4.80 -9.14 10.63
C LEU A 235 -5.78 -9.89 9.71
N ARG A 236 -6.64 -9.13 9.04
CA ARG A 236 -7.66 -9.68 8.14
C ARG A 236 -7.50 -9.05 6.76
N PRO A 237 -7.24 -9.82 5.69
CA PRO A 237 -7.27 -9.29 4.33
C PRO A 237 -8.61 -8.58 4.07
N ILE A 238 -8.55 -7.32 3.66
CA ILE A 238 -9.75 -6.53 3.37
C ILE A 238 -10.28 -6.78 1.96
N SER A 239 -9.43 -7.26 1.06
CA SER A 239 -9.70 -7.39 -0.37
C SER A 239 -9.84 -8.85 -0.77
N THR A 240 -10.95 -9.16 -1.48
CA THR A 240 -11.15 -10.45 -2.15
C THR A 240 -11.46 -10.20 -3.62
N LEU A 241 -10.63 -10.75 -4.50
CA LEU A 241 -10.82 -10.69 -5.95
C LEU A 241 -11.57 -11.93 -6.43
N PHE A 242 -12.77 -11.71 -6.91
CA PHE A 242 -13.64 -12.74 -7.49
C PHE A 242 -13.67 -12.66 -9.01
N SER A 243 -13.89 -13.83 -9.64
CA SER A 243 -14.28 -13.95 -11.04
C SER A 243 -15.23 -15.15 -11.20
N GLN A 244 -15.38 -15.64 -12.41
CA GLN A 244 -16.25 -16.79 -12.73
C GLN A 244 -15.66 -17.62 -13.87
N ILE A 245 -16.13 -18.85 -14.01
CA ILE A 245 -15.91 -19.63 -15.22
C ILE A 245 -16.73 -19.01 -16.35
N SER A 246 -16.06 -18.62 -17.45
CA SER A 246 -16.72 -18.08 -18.65
C SER A 246 -16.92 -19.12 -19.75
N ALA A 247 -16.07 -20.16 -19.79
CA ALA A 247 -16.17 -21.27 -20.73
C ALA A 247 -15.54 -22.53 -20.14
N LEU A 248 -16.06 -23.68 -20.53
CA LEU A 248 -15.49 -25.00 -20.24
C LEU A 248 -15.14 -25.70 -21.57
N ARG A 249 -14.05 -26.46 -21.59
CA ARG A 249 -13.63 -27.23 -22.74
C ARG A 249 -12.87 -28.48 -22.28
N THR A 250 -13.17 -29.58 -22.88
CA THR A 250 -12.33 -30.78 -22.81
C THR A 250 -11.29 -30.72 -23.93
N ILE A 251 -10.06 -31.07 -23.63
CA ILE A 251 -8.95 -31.20 -24.57
C ILE A 251 -8.35 -32.60 -24.47
N GLU A 252 -7.81 -33.07 -25.58
CA GLU A 252 -7.23 -34.40 -25.70
C GLU A 252 -5.72 -34.36 -25.41
N LYS A 253 -5.15 -35.53 -25.14
CA LYS A 253 -3.71 -35.71 -25.02
C LYS A 253 -2.96 -35.15 -26.24
N GLY A 254 -1.95 -34.32 -26.02
CA GLY A 254 -1.12 -33.69 -27.05
C GLY A 254 -1.66 -32.33 -27.53
N GLU A 255 -2.87 -31.94 -27.15
CA GLU A 255 -3.35 -30.58 -27.38
C GLU A 255 -2.67 -29.57 -26.45
N SER A 256 -2.50 -28.35 -26.94
CA SER A 256 -1.80 -27.29 -26.17
C SER A 256 -2.76 -26.23 -25.70
N VAL A 257 -2.41 -25.59 -24.54
CA VAL A 257 -3.15 -24.50 -23.96
C VAL A 257 -2.36 -23.20 -24.03
N SER A 258 -3.04 -22.13 -24.45
CA SER A 258 -2.52 -20.76 -24.49
C SER A 258 -1.35 -20.54 -25.47
N TYR A 259 -0.68 -19.39 -25.36
CA TYR A 259 0.37 -18.97 -26.29
C TYR A 259 1.63 -19.83 -26.20
N ASN A 260 2.34 -19.95 -27.34
CA ASN A 260 3.64 -20.59 -27.47
C ASN A 260 3.65 -22.08 -27.10
N ARG A 261 2.47 -22.72 -26.98
CA ARG A 261 2.35 -24.15 -26.61
C ARG A 261 3.17 -24.54 -25.38
N GLN A 262 3.25 -23.64 -24.37
CA GLN A 262 4.05 -23.91 -23.19
C GLN A 262 3.41 -24.91 -22.23
N PHE A 263 2.13 -25.19 -22.40
CA PHE A 263 1.44 -26.29 -21.75
C PHE A 263 0.88 -27.23 -22.81
N ILE A 264 1.15 -28.52 -22.66
CA ILE A 264 0.64 -29.60 -23.54
C ILE A 264 -0.02 -30.63 -22.63
N ALA A 265 -1.24 -31.00 -22.91
CA ALA A 265 -1.98 -32.00 -22.13
C ALA A 265 -1.31 -33.39 -22.30
N ASP A 266 -1.00 -34.04 -21.20
CA ASP A 266 -0.43 -35.41 -21.19
C ASP A 266 -1.50 -36.49 -21.11
N ALA A 267 -2.75 -36.12 -20.80
CA ALA A 267 -3.96 -36.93 -20.80
C ALA A 267 -5.15 -36.06 -21.21
N PRO A 268 -6.33 -36.64 -21.51
CA PRO A 268 -7.57 -35.87 -21.63
C PRO A 268 -7.84 -35.07 -20.35
N MET A 269 -8.14 -33.79 -20.49
CA MET A 269 -8.40 -32.91 -19.34
C MET A 269 -9.53 -31.91 -19.62
N THR A 270 -10.16 -31.45 -18.56
CA THR A 270 -11.15 -30.37 -18.61
C THR A 270 -10.53 -29.07 -18.15
N ILE A 271 -10.59 -28.04 -18.99
CA ILE A 271 -10.08 -26.71 -18.70
C ILE A 271 -11.20 -25.69 -18.62
N ALA A 272 -11.02 -24.69 -17.76
CA ALA A 272 -11.95 -23.58 -17.60
C ALA A 272 -11.26 -22.25 -17.94
N THR A 273 -11.97 -21.38 -18.64
CA THR A 273 -11.51 -20.01 -18.95
C THR A 273 -12.04 -19.03 -17.92
N ILE A 274 -11.16 -18.19 -17.39
CA ILE A 274 -11.46 -17.15 -16.42
C ILE A 274 -11.27 -15.78 -17.08
N PRO A 275 -12.28 -14.89 -17.11
CA PRO A 275 -12.24 -13.60 -17.80
C PRO A 275 -11.53 -12.51 -16.95
N VAL A 276 -10.29 -12.76 -16.62
CA VAL A 276 -9.34 -11.87 -15.95
C VAL A 276 -7.96 -12.14 -16.55
N GLY A 277 -7.18 -11.12 -16.82
CA GLY A 277 -5.85 -11.28 -17.36
C GLY A 277 -4.84 -10.29 -16.75
N HIS A 278 -3.66 -10.21 -17.40
CA HIS A 278 -2.61 -9.33 -16.88
C HIS A 278 -2.95 -7.83 -16.97
N ALA A 279 -3.88 -7.43 -17.86
CA ALA A 279 -4.39 -6.06 -17.91
C ALA A 279 -5.31 -5.72 -16.72
N ASP A 280 -5.78 -6.73 -15.99
CA ASP A 280 -6.59 -6.59 -14.79
C ASP A 280 -5.77 -6.69 -13.49
N GLY A 281 -4.47 -6.99 -13.61
CA GLY A 281 -3.56 -7.13 -12.47
C GLY A 281 -3.21 -8.59 -12.11
N PHE A 282 -3.77 -9.59 -12.80
CA PHE A 282 -3.38 -10.98 -12.60
C PHE A 282 -2.09 -11.27 -13.40
N THR A 283 -0.95 -11.23 -12.72
CA THR A 283 0.38 -11.22 -13.36
C THR A 283 0.65 -12.45 -14.21
N ARG A 284 1.43 -12.28 -15.31
CA ARG A 284 1.86 -13.37 -16.18
C ARG A 284 2.71 -14.43 -15.49
N ASP A 285 3.41 -14.04 -14.41
CA ASP A 285 4.27 -14.93 -13.64
C ASP A 285 3.50 -16.03 -12.90
N LEU A 286 2.17 -15.87 -12.74
CA LEU A 286 1.28 -16.90 -12.22
C LEU A 286 0.86 -17.96 -13.27
N GLY A 287 1.26 -17.83 -14.53
CA GLY A 287 1.03 -18.83 -15.57
C GLY A 287 1.85 -20.11 -15.39
N ASN A 288 1.58 -21.10 -16.26
CA ASN A 288 2.34 -22.35 -16.38
C ASN A 288 2.47 -23.16 -15.07
N GLY A 289 1.37 -23.28 -14.33
CA GLY A 289 1.29 -24.08 -13.09
C GLY A 289 1.82 -23.39 -11.84
N ARG A 290 2.36 -22.16 -11.92
CA ARG A 290 2.87 -21.46 -10.73
C ARG A 290 1.74 -20.92 -9.85
N GLY A 291 0.76 -20.28 -10.47
CA GLY A 291 -0.40 -19.73 -9.77
C GLY A 291 -1.51 -20.77 -9.59
N GLN A 292 -2.32 -20.49 -8.60
CA GLN A 292 -3.52 -21.26 -8.30
C GLN A 292 -4.70 -20.30 -8.12
N VAL A 293 -5.91 -20.82 -8.26
CA VAL A 293 -7.15 -20.15 -7.87
C VAL A 293 -8.00 -21.09 -7.04
N LEU A 294 -8.97 -20.55 -6.32
CA LEU A 294 -9.86 -21.34 -5.47
C LEU A 294 -11.23 -21.44 -6.11
N ILE A 295 -11.75 -22.67 -6.27
CA ILE A 295 -13.10 -22.96 -6.73
C ILE A 295 -13.71 -24.06 -5.88
N HIS A 296 -14.93 -23.88 -5.40
CA HIS A 296 -15.63 -24.82 -4.50
C HIS A 296 -14.74 -25.30 -3.31
N GLY A 297 -13.90 -24.42 -2.74
CA GLY A 297 -12.97 -24.76 -1.66
C GLY A 297 -11.73 -25.56 -2.09
N GLN A 298 -11.51 -25.77 -3.39
CA GLN A 298 -10.38 -26.51 -3.92
C GLN A 298 -9.43 -25.58 -4.70
N LEU A 299 -8.12 -25.72 -4.47
CA LEU A 299 -7.09 -25.01 -5.20
C LEU A 299 -6.81 -25.72 -6.53
N VAL A 300 -6.94 -25.00 -7.64
CA VAL A 300 -6.68 -25.50 -8.98
C VAL A 300 -5.59 -24.68 -9.67
N PRO A 301 -4.72 -25.31 -10.45
CA PRO A 301 -3.59 -24.61 -11.07
C PRO A 301 -4.00 -23.81 -12.32
N VAL A 302 -3.29 -22.73 -12.54
CA VAL A 302 -3.31 -21.99 -13.80
C VAL A 302 -2.50 -22.77 -14.85
N VAL A 303 -3.10 -23.10 -15.98
CA VAL A 303 -2.44 -23.83 -17.08
C VAL A 303 -2.18 -22.94 -18.28
N GLY A 304 -0.99 -23.08 -18.85
CA GLY A 304 -0.53 -22.20 -19.93
C GLY A 304 -0.28 -20.77 -19.47
N MET A 305 -0.06 -19.87 -20.41
CA MET A 305 0.27 -18.47 -20.12
C MET A 305 -0.98 -17.67 -19.77
N VAL A 306 -0.85 -16.74 -18.80
CA VAL A 306 -1.86 -15.69 -18.57
C VAL A 306 -1.86 -14.74 -19.76
N CYS A 307 -3.04 -14.54 -20.37
CA CYS A 307 -3.24 -13.62 -21.49
C CYS A 307 -3.60 -12.22 -21.00
N MET A 308 -3.85 -11.29 -21.91
CA MET A 308 -4.21 -9.91 -21.58
C MET A 308 -5.50 -9.83 -20.75
N ASP A 309 -6.53 -10.56 -21.16
CA ASP A 309 -7.91 -10.43 -20.68
C ASP A 309 -8.46 -11.71 -20.04
N LEU A 310 -7.72 -12.81 -20.10
CA LEU A 310 -8.15 -14.11 -19.57
C LEU A 310 -6.96 -15.00 -19.22
N PHE A 311 -7.23 -16.01 -18.40
CA PHE A 311 -6.34 -17.15 -18.19
C PHE A 311 -7.14 -18.45 -18.10
N ILE A 312 -6.44 -19.56 -18.06
CA ILE A 312 -7.02 -20.90 -18.11
C ILE A 312 -6.58 -21.67 -16.87
N ILE A 313 -7.49 -22.46 -16.31
CA ILE A 313 -7.25 -23.34 -15.16
C ILE A 313 -7.60 -24.79 -15.50
N ASP A 314 -6.95 -25.73 -14.83
CA ASP A 314 -7.28 -27.14 -14.88
C ASP A 314 -8.39 -27.46 -13.86
N VAL A 315 -9.52 -27.92 -14.33
CA VAL A 315 -10.66 -28.34 -13.49
C VAL A 315 -10.99 -29.83 -13.69
N THR A 316 -10.03 -30.60 -14.15
CA THR A 316 -10.20 -32.05 -14.36
C THR A 316 -10.61 -32.74 -13.06
N GLY A 317 -11.68 -33.52 -13.11
CA GLY A 317 -12.22 -34.25 -11.96
C GLY A 317 -13.07 -33.39 -11.02
N LEU A 318 -13.30 -32.11 -11.31
CA LEU A 318 -14.21 -31.25 -10.56
C LEU A 318 -15.57 -31.13 -11.24
N GLU A 319 -16.62 -31.15 -10.46
CA GLU A 319 -17.96 -30.81 -10.92
C GLU A 319 -18.13 -29.29 -10.93
N VAL A 320 -17.95 -28.69 -12.10
CA VAL A 320 -18.04 -27.23 -12.29
C VAL A 320 -18.90 -26.88 -13.49
N THR A 321 -19.48 -25.69 -13.47
CA THR A 321 -20.32 -25.16 -14.55
C THR A 321 -19.90 -23.73 -14.93
N VAL A 322 -20.28 -23.30 -16.14
CA VAL A 322 -20.12 -21.90 -16.54
C VAL A 322 -20.94 -21.01 -15.60
N GLY A 323 -20.30 -19.99 -15.08
CA GLY A 323 -20.87 -19.07 -14.09
C GLY A 323 -20.47 -19.36 -12.63
N ASP A 324 -19.81 -20.49 -12.36
CA ASP A 324 -19.31 -20.78 -11.03
C ASP A 324 -18.27 -19.75 -10.61
N GLU A 325 -18.36 -19.33 -9.34
CA GLU A 325 -17.47 -18.31 -8.78
C GLU A 325 -16.07 -18.88 -8.52
N VAL A 326 -15.07 -18.08 -8.85
CA VAL A 326 -13.65 -18.38 -8.66
C VAL A 326 -13.03 -17.28 -7.83
N VAL A 327 -12.31 -17.63 -6.75
CA VAL A 327 -11.55 -16.69 -5.94
C VAL A 327 -10.11 -16.65 -6.44
N LEU A 328 -9.68 -15.46 -6.84
CA LEU A 328 -8.32 -15.21 -7.37
C LEU A 328 -7.36 -14.70 -6.29
N ILE A 329 -7.86 -13.90 -5.35
CA ILE A 329 -7.17 -13.42 -4.15
C ILE A 329 -8.21 -13.38 -3.03
N GLY A 330 -7.88 -13.86 -1.84
CA GLY A 330 -8.79 -13.85 -0.70
C GLY A 330 -8.15 -14.38 0.58
N GLN A 331 -8.97 -14.72 1.56
CA GLN A 331 -8.48 -15.21 2.84
C GLN A 331 -7.78 -16.58 2.73
N GLU A 332 -8.36 -17.51 1.98
CA GLU A 332 -7.81 -18.88 1.81
C GLU A 332 -6.71 -18.93 0.74
N LEU A 333 -6.72 -17.98 -0.18
CA LEU A 333 -5.71 -17.76 -1.20
C LEU A 333 -5.14 -16.36 -1.06
N SER A 334 -4.25 -16.18 -0.07
CA SER A 334 -3.76 -14.86 0.30
C SER A 334 -2.87 -14.23 -0.78
N ALA A 335 -2.86 -12.89 -0.83
CA ALA A 335 -1.95 -12.16 -1.69
C ALA A 335 -0.47 -12.46 -1.36
N ASN A 336 -0.12 -12.80 -0.11
CA ASN A 336 1.22 -13.25 0.25
C ASN A 336 1.63 -14.53 -0.51
N LYS A 337 0.75 -15.55 -0.50
CA LYS A 337 1.02 -16.82 -1.20
C LYS A 337 1.20 -16.60 -2.71
N LEU A 338 0.34 -15.80 -3.33
CA LEU A 338 0.45 -15.51 -4.76
C LEU A 338 1.67 -14.64 -5.09
N ALA A 339 2.03 -13.72 -4.20
CA ALA A 339 3.24 -12.90 -4.33
C ALA A 339 4.50 -13.77 -4.29
N GLU A 340 4.57 -14.71 -3.35
CA GLU A 340 5.67 -15.68 -3.28
C GLU A 340 5.77 -16.53 -4.56
N GLN A 341 4.65 -17.05 -5.06
CA GLN A 341 4.58 -17.82 -6.30
C GLN A 341 5.01 -17.03 -7.55
N SER A 342 4.82 -15.72 -7.55
CA SER A 342 5.17 -14.82 -8.65
C SER A 342 6.47 -14.04 -8.44
N GLY A 343 7.19 -14.26 -7.33
CA GLY A 343 8.47 -13.60 -7.04
C GLY A 343 8.34 -12.12 -6.72
N THR A 344 7.24 -11.70 -6.08
CA THR A 344 6.97 -10.31 -5.72
C THR A 344 6.42 -10.18 -4.29
N ILE A 345 5.80 -9.05 -3.97
CA ILE A 345 5.22 -8.73 -2.65
C ILE A 345 3.72 -8.42 -2.78
N PRO A 346 2.92 -8.61 -1.70
CA PRO A 346 1.47 -8.34 -1.74
C PRO A 346 1.11 -6.92 -2.16
N TYR A 347 1.93 -5.94 -1.84
CA TYR A 347 1.76 -4.54 -2.29
C TYR A 347 1.59 -4.44 -3.81
N GLU A 348 2.46 -5.13 -4.56
CA GLU A 348 2.45 -5.06 -6.02
C GLU A 348 1.20 -5.73 -6.60
N LEU A 349 0.81 -6.89 -6.07
CA LEU A 349 -0.40 -7.58 -6.52
C LEU A 349 -1.65 -6.73 -6.29
N LEU A 350 -1.78 -6.13 -5.10
CA LEU A 350 -2.96 -5.32 -4.77
C LEU A 350 -3.02 -4.03 -5.59
N THR A 351 -1.90 -3.31 -5.71
CA THR A 351 -1.87 -2.03 -6.44
C THR A 351 -2.00 -2.19 -7.95
N ARG A 352 -1.76 -3.39 -8.49
CA ARG A 352 -1.94 -3.71 -9.91
C ARG A 352 -3.38 -4.00 -10.31
N ILE A 353 -4.32 -4.20 -9.35
CA ILE A 353 -5.71 -4.48 -9.69
C ILE A 353 -6.28 -3.30 -10.49
N GLY A 354 -6.50 -3.54 -11.77
CA GLY A 354 -6.83 -2.53 -12.77
C GLY A 354 -8.22 -1.88 -12.59
N PRO A 355 -8.45 -0.73 -13.22
CA PRO A 355 -9.73 0.00 -13.08
C PRO A 355 -10.90 -0.71 -13.77
N ARG A 356 -10.64 -1.70 -14.65
CA ARG A 356 -11.70 -2.52 -15.27
C ARG A 356 -12.43 -3.41 -14.26
N ILE A 357 -11.80 -3.74 -13.14
CA ILE A 357 -12.40 -4.53 -12.08
C ILE A 357 -13.25 -3.62 -11.18
N PRO A 358 -14.57 -3.75 -11.14
CA PRO A 358 -15.41 -2.96 -10.27
C PRO A 358 -15.15 -3.28 -8.80
N ARG A 359 -15.16 -2.25 -7.95
CA ARG A 359 -15.01 -2.37 -6.49
C ARG A 359 -16.37 -2.43 -5.84
N LEU A 360 -16.58 -3.45 -4.99
CA LEU A 360 -17.76 -3.63 -4.18
C LEU A 360 -17.39 -3.46 -2.71
N PHE A 361 -17.84 -2.40 -2.09
CA PHE A 361 -17.61 -2.10 -0.68
C PHE A 361 -18.74 -2.69 0.17
N ILE A 362 -18.40 -3.53 1.18
CA ILE A 362 -19.32 -4.25 2.05
C ILE A 362 -19.01 -4.04 3.54
#